data_6a9fb8af122d653e2a44ce3783dcd410
#
_entry.id   6a9fb8af122d653e2a44ce3783dcd410
#
_cell.length_a   1.000
_cell.length_b   1.000
_cell.length_c   1.000
_cell.angle_alpha   90.00
_cell.angle_beta   90.00
_cell.angle_gamma   90.00
#
_symmetry.space_group_name_H-M   'P 1'
#
loop_
_entity.id
_entity.type
_entity.pdbx_description
1 polymer ?
#
loop_
_entity_poly.entity_id
_entity_poly.type
_entity_poly.pdbx_seq_one_letter_code
_entity_poly.pdbx_strand_id
1 'polypeptide(L)'
;IGHNARVHSGSVIGADGFGFAPLAAGGWQKIYQIGGVTIGNNVEVGACTTIDRGALGYTFVGNGVILDNHVQIAHNAVVGDNTAMAAYSGLAGSASVGRNCILAGYVAIVGHISVCDNVTFTARTLVTKSITESGSYSSGGMQVLKTVDWRKNSVRMGQLDDMARRLKKLED
;
A
#
# COMPACT_ATOMS: atom_id res chain seq x y z
N ILE A 1 6.02 20.38 7.33
CA ILE A 1 4.80 19.95 8.03
C ILE A 1 3.90 21.18 8.15
N GLY A 2 2.63 21.03 7.73
CA GLY A 2 1.61 22.08 7.74
C GLY A 2 1.02 22.39 9.13
N HIS A 3 0.00 23.23 9.13
CA HIS A 3 -0.69 23.65 10.36
C HIS A 3 -1.57 22.53 10.94
N ASN A 4 -1.71 22.49 12.27
CA ASN A 4 -2.56 21.56 13.00
C ASN A 4 -2.26 20.09 12.74
N ALA A 5 -1.05 19.74 12.28
CA ALA A 5 -0.63 18.37 12.17
C ALA A 5 -0.38 17.76 13.55
N ARG A 6 -0.83 16.53 13.76
CA ARG A 6 -0.56 15.72 14.95
C ARG A 6 0.29 14.53 14.58
N VAL A 7 1.35 14.30 15.32
CA VAL A 7 2.23 13.14 15.15
C VAL A 7 2.32 12.41 16.48
N HIS A 8 1.85 11.17 16.49
CA HIS A 8 1.83 10.34 17.69
C HIS A 8 3.16 9.67 17.97
N SER A 9 3.29 9.10 19.14
CA SER A 9 4.54 8.55 19.68
C SER A 9 5.15 7.47 18.77
N GLY A 10 6.46 7.50 18.62
CA GLY A 10 7.21 6.51 17.85
C GLY A 10 7.13 6.67 16.34
N SER A 11 6.38 7.66 15.83
CA SER A 11 6.32 7.89 14.38
C SER A 11 7.62 8.51 13.88
N VAL A 12 8.06 8.08 12.70
CA VAL A 12 9.30 8.55 12.07
C VAL A 12 8.98 9.19 10.72
N ILE A 13 9.39 10.45 10.55
CA ILE A 13 9.17 11.23 9.32
C ILE A 13 10.52 11.60 8.73
N GLY A 14 10.75 11.22 7.47
CA GLY A 14 11.96 11.56 6.73
C GLY A 14 13.11 10.59 6.93
N ALA A 15 12.85 9.35 7.37
CA ALA A 15 13.84 8.29 7.31
C ALA A 15 14.22 7.99 5.85
N ASP A 16 15.40 7.39 5.64
CA ASP A 16 15.79 6.92 4.32
C ASP A 16 14.83 5.83 3.84
N GLY A 17 14.32 5.96 2.62
CA GLY A 17 13.59 4.92 1.94
C GLY A 17 14.48 3.70 1.61
N PHE A 18 13.84 2.58 1.30
CA PHE A 18 14.52 1.34 0.91
C PHE A 18 15.04 1.45 -0.53
N GLY A 19 16.24 2.01 -0.69
CA GLY A 19 16.91 2.18 -1.97
C GLY A 19 18.23 1.42 -1.99
N PHE A 20 18.29 0.30 -2.73
CA PHE A 20 19.51 -0.49 -2.90
C PHE A 20 19.57 -1.05 -4.33
N ALA A 21 20.79 -1.08 -4.89
CA ALA A 21 21.07 -1.71 -6.18
C ALA A 21 21.87 -2.99 -5.97
N PRO A 22 21.59 -4.09 -6.70
CA PRO A 22 22.41 -5.29 -6.61
C PRO A 22 23.80 -5.05 -7.23
N LEU A 23 24.83 -5.59 -6.60
CA LEU A 23 26.20 -5.57 -7.12
C LEU A 23 26.46 -6.84 -7.95
N ALA A 24 27.23 -6.74 -9.03
CA ALA A 24 27.59 -7.87 -9.87
C ALA A 24 28.34 -8.99 -9.12
N ALA A 25 29.11 -8.61 -8.09
CA ALA A 25 29.85 -9.54 -7.23
C ALA A 25 29.02 -10.11 -6.06
N GLY A 26 27.70 -9.82 -6.02
CA GLY A 26 26.82 -10.12 -4.90
C GLY A 26 26.81 -9.00 -3.83
N GLY A 27 25.69 -8.91 -3.09
CA GLY A 27 25.46 -7.86 -2.11
C GLY A 27 24.72 -6.66 -2.67
N TRP A 28 24.68 -5.56 -1.90
CA TRP A 28 23.84 -4.41 -2.16
C TRP A 28 24.60 -3.10 -2.03
N GLN A 29 24.46 -2.22 -3.00
CA GLN A 29 24.91 -0.84 -2.93
C GLN A 29 23.76 0.05 -2.50
N LYS A 30 23.93 0.80 -1.40
CA LYS A 30 22.92 1.78 -0.95
C LYS A 30 22.79 2.90 -1.98
N ILE A 31 21.55 3.25 -2.32
CA ILE A 31 21.17 4.44 -3.07
C ILE A 31 20.84 5.54 -2.06
N TYR A 32 21.54 6.65 -2.10
CA TYR A 32 21.33 7.76 -1.17
C TYR A 32 19.94 8.36 -1.35
N GLN A 33 19.30 8.65 -0.24
CA GLN A 33 17.98 9.27 -0.17
C GLN A 33 18.16 10.72 0.25
N ILE A 34 18.15 11.64 -0.72
CA ILE A 34 18.46 13.07 -0.50
C ILE A 34 17.26 13.99 -0.64
N GLY A 35 16.10 13.45 -0.93
CA GLY A 35 14.85 14.19 -0.99
C GLY A 35 14.27 14.49 0.40
N GLY A 36 13.00 14.82 0.45
CA GLY A 36 12.31 15.21 1.67
C GLY A 36 10.92 14.63 1.80
N VAL A 37 10.19 15.09 2.82
CA VAL A 37 8.77 14.82 3.06
C VAL A 37 8.02 16.13 3.17
N THR A 38 6.88 16.21 2.53
CA THR A 38 5.91 17.30 2.71
C THR A 38 4.62 16.74 3.31
N ILE A 39 4.18 17.33 4.42
CA ILE A 39 2.93 16.99 5.09
C ILE A 39 2.04 18.24 5.10
N GLY A 40 0.81 18.09 4.64
CA GLY A 40 -0.19 19.14 4.58
C GLY A 40 -0.74 19.58 5.93
N ASN A 41 -1.83 20.34 5.90
CA ASN A 41 -2.52 20.84 7.08
C ASN A 41 -3.52 19.81 7.63
N ASN A 42 -3.80 19.86 8.92
CA ASN A 42 -4.80 19.03 9.61
C ASN A 42 -4.56 17.53 9.40
N VAL A 43 -3.31 17.11 9.31
CA VAL A 43 -2.92 15.70 9.14
C VAL A 43 -2.77 15.05 10.50
N GLU A 44 -3.26 13.83 10.64
CA GLU A 44 -3.00 13.00 11.82
C GLU A 44 -2.16 11.78 11.45
N VAL A 45 -1.02 11.61 12.13
CA VAL A 45 -0.09 10.49 11.94
C VAL A 45 -0.10 9.65 13.19
N GLY A 46 -0.67 8.45 13.11
CA GLY A 46 -0.79 7.49 14.20
C GLY A 46 0.55 6.96 14.70
N ALA A 47 0.53 6.32 15.85
CA ALA A 47 1.74 5.86 16.53
C ALA A 47 2.54 4.84 15.70
N CYS A 48 3.87 4.93 15.77
CA CYS A 48 4.79 4.04 15.04
C CYS A 48 4.58 4.00 13.52
N THR A 49 3.95 5.02 12.95
CA THR A 49 3.82 5.19 11.49
C THR A 49 5.11 5.77 10.94
N THR A 50 5.52 5.27 9.78
CA THR A 50 6.75 5.71 9.13
C THR A 50 6.47 6.32 7.76
N ILE A 51 7.08 7.48 7.49
CA ILE A 51 6.96 8.23 6.24
C ILE A 51 8.39 8.51 5.75
N ASP A 52 8.81 7.74 4.75
CA ASP A 52 10.17 7.84 4.22
C ASP A 52 10.32 9.08 3.34
N ARG A 53 11.53 9.64 3.31
CA ARG A 53 11.87 10.72 2.39
C ARG A 53 11.91 10.22 0.94
N GLY A 54 11.69 11.11 0.00
CA GLY A 54 11.94 10.81 -1.40
C GLY A 54 13.41 10.55 -1.69
N ALA A 55 13.69 9.73 -2.69
CA ALA A 55 15.06 9.49 -3.13
C ALA A 55 15.73 10.79 -3.65
N LEU A 56 15.08 11.51 -4.57
CA LEU A 56 15.50 12.82 -5.08
C LEU A 56 14.44 13.89 -4.81
N GLY A 57 13.18 13.60 -5.03
CA GLY A 57 12.05 14.51 -4.81
C GLY A 57 11.47 14.37 -3.40
N TYR A 58 10.16 14.53 -3.32
CA TYR A 58 9.45 14.50 -2.04
C TYR A 58 8.45 13.35 -1.98
N THR A 59 8.31 12.78 -0.80
CA THR A 59 7.13 12.02 -0.39
C THR A 59 6.09 13.04 0.06
N PHE A 60 4.85 12.91 -0.38
CA PHE A 60 3.81 13.90 -0.17
C PHE A 60 2.59 13.31 0.55
N VAL A 61 2.16 13.97 1.62
CA VAL A 61 0.92 13.68 2.35
C VAL A 61 0.05 14.93 2.31
N GLY A 62 -1.13 14.84 1.70
CA GLY A 62 -2.07 15.93 1.48
C GLY A 62 -2.72 16.46 2.75
N ASN A 63 -3.61 17.44 2.60
CA ASN A 63 -4.33 18.03 3.71
C ASN A 63 -5.42 17.08 4.23
N GLY A 64 -5.68 17.11 5.52
CA GLY A 64 -6.76 16.33 6.14
C GLY A 64 -6.58 14.82 6.08
N VAL A 65 -5.38 14.35 5.72
CA VAL A 65 -5.06 12.92 5.71
C VAL A 65 -5.00 12.37 7.12
N ILE A 66 -5.57 11.21 7.34
CA ILE A 66 -5.51 10.49 8.61
C ILE A 66 -4.83 9.13 8.40
N LEU A 67 -3.73 8.93 9.10
CA LEU A 67 -2.95 7.68 9.11
C LEU A 67 -3.08 7.06 10.49
N ASP A 68 -3.56 5.83 10.55
CA ASP A 68 -3.62 5.05 11.78
C ASP A 68 -2.21 4.55 12.18
N ASN A 69 -2.13 3.74 13.21
CA ASN A 69 -0.87 3.21 13.73
C ASN A 69 -0.22 2.22 12.78
N HIS A 70 1.11 2.20 12.77
CA HIS A 70 1.91 1.28 11.96
C HIS A 70 1.64 1.35 10.44
N VAL A 71 1.30 2.51 9.93
CA VAL A 71 1.19 2.75 8.48
C VAL A 71 2.59 2.99 7.92
N GLN A 72 2.87 2.44 6.73
CA GLN A 72 4.11 2.68 5.98
C GLN A 72 3.84 3.50 4.73
N ILE A 73 4.46 4.66 4.62
CA ILE A 73 4.50 5.49 3.41
C ILE A 73 5.94 5.49 2.89
N ALA A 74 6.20 4.72 1.83
CA ALA A 74 7.55 4.61 1.29
C ALA A 74 7.97 5.86 0.47
N HIS A 75 9.23 5.89 0.09
CA HIS A 75 9.85 7.01 -0.62
C HIS A 75 9.08 7.42 -1.90
N ASN A 76 8.95 8.71 -2.14
CA ASN A 76 8.29 9.29 -3.31
C ASN A 76 6.78 8.91 -3.45
N ALA A 77 6.17 8.32 -2.42
CA ALA A 77 4.75 8.05 -2.43
C ALA A 77 3.94 9.35 -2.28
N VAL A 78 2.72 9.34 -2.80
CA VAL A 78 1.79 10.47 -2.74
C VAL A 78 0.48 10.00 -2.14
N VAL A 79 0.01 10.70 -1.10
CA VAL A 79 -1.32 10.52 -0.51
C VAL A 79 -2.13 11.80 -0.71
N GLY A 80 -3.21 11.72 -1.47
CA GLY A 80 -4.11 12.84 -1.75
C GLY A 80 -4.93 13.29 -0.53
N ASP A 81 -5.47 14.49 -0.63
CA ASP A 81 -6.21 15.14 0.46
C ASP A 81 -7.37 14.27 0.99
N ASN A 82 -7.63 14.36 2.29
CA ASN A 82 -8.73 13.67 2.99
C ASN A 82 -8.72 12.14 2.86
N THR A 83 -7.62 11.54 2.50
CA THR A 83 -7.49 10.08 2.43
C THR A 83 -7.23 9.50 3.82
N ALA A 84 -7.90 8.39 4.11
CA ALA A 84 -7.78 7.67 5.38
C ALA A 84 -7.09 6.32 5.16
N MET A 85 -6.10 6.00 6.00
CA MET A 85 -5.39 4.74 5.97
C MET A 85 -5.43 4.09 7.35
N ALA A 86 -6.09 2.93 7.44
CA ALA A 86 -6.17 2.17 8.68
C ALA A 86 -4.86 1.40 8.95
N ALA A 87 -4.75 0.88 10.17
CA ALA A 87 -3.53 0.28 10.69
C ALA A 87 -2.93 -0.81 9.79
N TYR A 88 -1.60 -0.84 9.77
CA TYR A 88 -0.78 -1.76 8.98
C TYR A 88 -1.00 -1.69 7.47
N SER A 89 -1.66 -0.66 6.96
CA SER A 89 -1.69 -0.43 5.52
C SER A 89 -0.39 0.24 5.06
N GLY A 90 -0.07 0.07 3.77
CA GLY A 90 1.18 0.61 3.26
C GLY A 90 1.19 0.90 1.78
N LEU A 91 1.95 1.94 1.41
CA LEU A 91 2.28 2.32 0.06
C LEU A 91 3.75 2.01 -0.22
N ALA A 92 4.02 1.22 -1.23
CA ALA A 92 5.38 1.02 -1.70
C ALA A 92 5.90 2.25 -2.47
N GLY A 93 7.20 2.27 -2.75
CA GLY A 93 7.87 3.43 -3.35
C GLY A 93 7.21 3.92 -4.64
N SER A 94 7.07 5.22 -4.78
CA SER A 94 6.47 5.90 -5.94
C SER A 94 5.02 5.53 -6.24
N ALA A 95 4.31 4.91 -5.31
CA ALA A 95 2.87 4.70 -5.43
C ALA A 95 2.11 6.00 -5.14
N SER A 96 1.00 6.24 -5.81
CA SER A 96 0.13 7.38 -5.56
C SER A 96 -1.31 6.96 -5.28
N VAL A 97 -1.90 7.57 -4.27
CA VAL A 97 -3.31 7.43 -3.92
C VAL A 97 -3.97 8.79 -4.01
N GLY A 98 -5.10 8.86 -4.69
CA GLY A 98 -5.88 10.06 -4.89
C GLY A 98 -6.52 10.60 -3.60
N ARG A 99 -7.45 11.53 -3.77
CA ARG A 99 -8.18 12.18 -2.70
C ARG A 99 -9.38 11.37 -2.23
N ASN A 100 -9.78 11.57 -0.98
CA ASN A 100 -10.98 10.93 -0.39
C ASN A 100 -10.98 9.40 -0.52
N CYS A 101 -9.82 8.78 -0.49
CA CYS A 101 -9.70 7.33 -0.52
C CYS A 101 -9.74 6.75 0.90
N ILE A 102 -10.16 5.49 1.01
CA ILE A 102 -10.20 4.74 2.26
C ILE A 102 -9.44 3.43 2.07
N LEU A 103 -8.36 3.27 2.79
CA LEU A 103 -7.60 2.02 2.85
C LEU A 103 -7.88 1.35 4.20
N ALA A 104 -8.64 0.28 4.20
CA ALA A 104 -8.88 -0.49 5.41
C ALA A 104 -7.59 -1.20 5.88
N GLY A 105 -7.62 -1.80 7.06
CA GLY A 105 -6.43 -2.39 7.66
C GLY A 105 -5.72 -3.42 6.79
N TYR A 106 -4.39 -3.42 6.83
CA TYR A 106 -3.51 -4.31 6.05
C TYR A 106 -3.64 -4.19 4.52
N VAL A 107 -4.15 -3.08 4.00
CA VAL A 107 -4.11 -2.82 2.55
C VAL A 107 -2.67 -2.55 2.14
N ALA A 108 -2.23 -3.20 1.06
CA ALA A 108 -0.89 -2.98 0.49
C ALA A 108 -1.01 -2.55 -0.98
N ILE A 109 -0.34 -1.46 -1.34
CA ILE A 109 -0.27 -0.94 -2.71
C ILE A 109 1.17 -1.08 -3.20
N VAL A 110 1.36 -1.82 -4.32
CA VAL A 110 2.69 -2.00 -4.91
C VAL A 110 3.24 -0.69 -5.49
N GLY A 111 4.55 -0.64 -5.68
CA GLY A 111 5.23 0.55 -6.17
C GLY A 111 4.87 0.94 -7.61
N HIS A 112 5.03 2.23 -7.92
CA HIS A 112 4.90 2.80 -9.26
C HIS A 112 3.50 2.67 -9.91
N ILE A 113 2.46 2.50 -9.11
CA ILE A 113 1.07 2.52 -9.59
C ILE A 113 0.31 3.71 -9.00
N SER A 114 -0.81 4.05 -9.64
CA SER A 114 -1.69 5.13 -9.20
C SER A 114 -3.11 4.64 -8.94
N VAL A 115 -3.70 5.19 -7.91
CA VAL A 115 -5.11 5.00 -7.54
C VAL A 115 -5.81 6.35 -7.68
N CYS A 116 -6.90 6.39 -8.43
CA CYS A 116 -7.69 7.62 -8.61
C CYS A 116 -8.41 8.03 -7.32
N ASP A 117 -9.09 9.17 -7.35
CA ASP A 117 -9.88 9.69 -6.22
C ASP A 117 -11.09 8.80 -5.88
N ASN A 118 -11.57 8.88 -4.64
CA ASN A 118 -12.81 8.24 -4.16
C ASN A 118 -12.80 6.71 -4.28
N VAL A 119 -11.69 6.08 -3.98
CA VAL A 119 -11.55 4.61 -3.97
C VAL A 119 -11.54 4.10 -2.53
N THR A 120 -12.28 3.03 -2.29
CA THR A 120 -12.29 2.30 -1.02
C THR A 120 -11.70 0.90 -1.21
N PHE A 121 -10.72 0.54 -0.42
CA PHE A 121 -10.19 -0.84 -0.36
C PHE A 121 -10.64 -1.52 0.92
N THR A 122 -11.18 -2.72 0.79
CA THR A 122 -11.51 -3.56 1.96
C THR A 122 -10.23 -4.10 2.61
N ALA A 123 -10.35 -4.58 3.85
CA ALA A 123 -9.19 -5.05 4.61
C ALA A 123 -8.41 -6.16 3.89
N ARG A 124 -7.08 -6.11 4.03
CA ARG A 124 -6.12 -7.07 3.43
C ARG A 124 -6.11 -7.10 1.90
N THR A 125 -6.59 -6.04 1.26
CA THR A 125 -6.50 -5.92 -0.21
C THR A 125 -5.06 -5.66 -0.63
N LEU A 126 -4.57 -6.45 -1.57
CA LEU A 126 -3.31 -6.21 -2.28
C LEU A 126 -3.62 -5.61 -3.66
N VAL A 127 -3.16 -4.39 -3.90
CA VAL A 127 -3.37 -3.65 -5.14
C VAL A 127 -2.11 -3.77 -6.00
N THR A 128 -2.21 -4.45 -7.14
CA THR A 128 -1.08 -4.75 -8.03
C THR A 128 -1.14 -4.02 -9.37
N LYS A 129 -2.19 -3.25 -9.61
CA LYS A 129 -2.39 -2.48 -10.85
C LYS A 129 -3.01 -1.13 -10.52
N SER A 130 -2.76 -0.13 -11.35
CA SER A 130 -3.40 1.18 -11.23
C SER A 130 -4.92 1.06 -11.31
N ILE A 131 -5.61 1.87 -10.50
CA ILE A 131 -7.07 1.97 -10.44
C ILE A 131 -7.48 3.31 -11.02
N THR A 132 -8.23 3.29 -12.09
CA THR A 132 -8.64 4.48 -12.86
C THR A 132 -10.09 4.87 -12.65
N GLU A 133 -10.88 4.04 -11.99
CA GLU A 133 -12.29 4.28 -11.72
C GLU A 133 -12.54 4.29 -10.21
N SER A 134 -13.37 5.24 -9.74
CA SER A 134 -13.79 5.29 -8.34
C SER A 134 -14.65 4.08 -7.98
N GLY A 135 -14.63 3.66 -6.73
CA GLY A 135 -15.45 2.53 -6.29
C GLY A 135 -14.83 1.76 -5.13
N SER A 136 -15.44 0.64 -4.80
CA SER A 136 -14.96 -0.25 -3.75
C SER A 136 -14.30 -1.48 -4.35
N TYR A 137 -13.09 -1.78 -3.88
CA TYR A 137 -12.24 -2.86 -4.39
C TYR A 137 -11.82 -3.80 -3.28
N SER A 138 -11.74 -5.07 -3.63
CA SER A 138 -11.32 -6.13 -2.74
C SER A 138 -10.38 -7.07 -3.47
N SER A 139 -9.35 -7.52 -2.78
CA SER A 139 -8.58 -8.69 -3.19
C SER A 139 -8.32 -9.53 -1.95
N GLY A 140 -7.83 -10.71 -2.14
CA GLY A 140 -7.41 -11.49 -1.02
C GLY A 140 -7.98 -12.90 -1.02
N GLY A 141 -7.56 -13.64 -0.03
CA GLY A 141 -7.77 -15.05 0.05
C GLY A 141 -9.21 -15.46 0.37
N MET A 142 -9.38 -16.75 0.48
CA MET A 142 -10.65 -17.37 0.84
C MET A 142 -11.24 -16.80 2.13
N GLN A 143 -12.55 -16.77 2.21
CA GLN A 143 -13.29 -16.46 3.42
C GLN A 143 -12.80 -17.30 4.61
N VAL A 144 -13.12 -16.85 5.82
CA VAL A 144 -12.88 -17.66 7.03
C VAL A 144 -13.76 -18.91 6.95
N LEU A 145 -13.14 -20.07 6.93
CA LEU A 145 -13.77 -21.37 6.87
C LEU A 145 -13.27 -22.25 8.02
N LYS A 146 -13.98 -23.32 8.33
CA LYS A 146 -13.43 -24.37 9.18
C LYS A 146 -12.12 -24.87 8.57
N THR A 147 -11.11 -25.14 9.38
CA THR A 147 -9.76 -25.49 8.90
C THR A 147 -9.76 -26.67 7.91
N VAL A 148 -10.63 -27.65 8.11
CA VAL A 148 -10.76 -28.80 7.20
C VAL A 148 -11.21 -28.35 5.82
N ASP A 149 -12.22 -27.50 5.73
CA ASP A 149 -12.75 -26.99 4.48
C ASP A 149 -11.77 -26.03 3.80
N TRP A 150 -11.09 -25.19 4.60
CA TRP A 150 -10.04 -24.30 4.11
C TRP A 150 -8.89 -25.08 3.45
N ARG A 151 -8.37 -26.14 4.10
CA ARG A 151 -7.31 -26.99 3.55
C ARG A 151 -7.75 -27.66 2.24
N LYS A 152 -8.95 -28.20 2.21
CA LYS A 152 -9.53 -28.84 1.02
C LYS A 152 -9.64 -27.87 -0.15
N ASN A 153 -10.12 -26.65 0.09
CA ASN A 153 -10.26 -25.63 -0.94
C ASN A 153 -8.88 -25.10 -1.41
N SER A 154 -7.90 -24.95 -0.50
CA SER A 154 -6.54 -24.56 -0.85
C SER A 154 -5.87 -25.54 -1.83
N VAL A 155 -6.04 -26.85 -1.61
CA VAL A 155 -5.54 -27.87 -2.55
C VAL A 155 -6.23 -27.74 -3.92
N ARG A 156 -7.54 -27.54 -3.94
CA ARG A 156 -8.33 -27.39 -5.17
C ARG A 156 -7.95 -26.13 -5.95
N MET A 157 -7.66 -25.03 -5.26
CA MET A 157 -7.18 -23.80 -5.93
C MET A 157 -5.90 -24.04 -6.72
N GLY A 158 -4.97 -24.86 -6.21
CA GLY A 158 -3.77 -25.26 -6.96
C GLY A 158 -4.04 -26.11 -8.19
N GLN A 159 -5.24 -26.66 -8.34
CA GLN A 159 -5.67 -27.50 -9.46
C GLN A 159 -6.55 -26.76 -10.49
N LEU A 160 -6.83 -25.45 -10.28
CA LEU A 160 -7.76 -24.69 -11.13
C LEU A 160 -7.37 -24.69 -12.62
N ASP A 161 -6.09 -24.56 -12.92
CA ASP A 161 -5.61 -24.58 -14.31
C ASP A 161 -5.85 -25.95 -14.99
N ASP A 162 -5.59 -27.07 -14.28
CA ASP A 162 -5.89 -28.42 -14.80
C ASP A 162 -7.40 -28.60 -14.99
N MET A 163 -8.20 -28.17 -14.03
CA MET A 163 -9.67 -28.22 -14.14
C MET A 163 -10.18 -27.41 -15.32
N ALA A 164 -9.65 -26.20 -15.54
CA ALA A 164 -10.03 -25.35 -16.68
C ALA A 164 -9.67 -26.00 -18.02
N ARG A 165 -8.49 -26.60 -18.13
CA ARG A 165 -8.07 -27.33 -19.36
C ARG A 165 -8.96 -28.54 -19.63
N ARG A 166 -9.37 -29.27 -18.61
CA ARG A 166 -10.27 -30.44 -18.75
C ARG A 166 -11.67 -30.02 -19.18
N LEU A 167 -12.19 -28.94 -18.59
CA LEU A 167 -13.50 -28.39 -19.01
C LEU A 167 -13.49 -27.97 -20.46
N LYS A 168 -12.47 -27.24 -20.89
CA LYS A 168 -12.34 -26.81 -22.30
C LYS A 168 -12.38 -28.00 -23.29
N LYS A 169 -11.72 -29.13 -22.92
CA LYS A 169 -11.75 -30.35 -23.75
C LYS A 169 -13.12 -31.05 -23.83
N LEU A 170 -14.06 -30.69 -22.96
CA LEU A 170 -15.42 -31.24 -22.98
C LEU A 170 -16.38 -30.33 -23.74
N GLU A 171 -15.99 -29.08 -24.00
CA GLU A 171 -16.75 -28.08 -24.75
C GLU A 171 -16.40 -28.09 -26.24
N ASP A 172 -15.21 -28.60 -26.60
CA ASP A 172 -14.76 -28.86 -28.01
C ASP A 172 -15.27 -30.23 -28.49
#